data_b039875b766a7df52d462fc23fa93ad4
#
_entry.id   b039875b766a7df52d462fc23fa93ad4
#
_cell.length_a   1.000
_cell.length_b   1.000
_cell.length_c   1.000
_cell.angle_alpha   90.00
_cell.angle_beta   90.00
_cell.angle_gamma   90.00
#
_symmetry.space_group_name_H-M   'P 1'
#
loop_
_entity.id
_entity.type
_entity.pdbx_description
1 polymer ?
#
loop_
_entity_poly.entity_id
_entity_poly.type
_entity_poly.pdbx_seq_one_letter_code
_entity_poly.pdbx_strand_id
1 'polypeptide(L)'
;MKKLSQIGIIVWIVVLSGLSSPVKAFVIPPSIESQAATKLVHIQIKAKQGNADAQFLLGLMNLSGRFVTQDTKQGLSWINLAAQQQHIKAQQTLADLAFDGKLIPRDLAQAEKWYLQMVAQGDKWAHFRLGFIYSAGGDGVVRNCGKAMEQFSVAGDAVSLGNIAWILATCPEAQYRDGSRAVSMSLKLLEHNQNDPTVLDNLAAAYAELGDFSAAIDTQKKAIDALKDNPEIVRSDEFILRLKQYQNNQAYREIIPLM
;
A
#
# COMPACT_ATOMS: atom_id res chain seq x y z
N MET A 1 114.39 12.71 18.46
CA MET A 1 113.36 11.69 18.30
C MET A 1 112.19 12.07 19.18
N LYS A 2 111.12 12.63 18.57
CA LYS A 2 109.98 13.21 19.31
C LYS A 2 108.78 12.26 19.15
N LYS A 3 108.23 11.81 20.28
CA LYS A 3 106.94 11.05 20.31
C LYS A 3 105.83 12.04 20.22
N LEU A 4 104.95 11.88 19.22
CA LEU A 4 103.67 12.57 19.14
C LEU A 4 102.63 11.75 19.94
N SER A 5 102.02 12.42 20.90
CA SER A 5 100.87 11.96 21.68
C SER A 5 99.64 12.15 20.86
N GLN A 6 98.89 11.10 20.63
CA GLN A 6 97.52 11.18 20.04
C GLN A 6 96.48 11.40 21.14
N ILE A 7 95.79 12.55 21.08
CA ILE A 7 94.64 12.86 21.93
C ILE A 7 93.41 12.35 21.22
N GLY A 8 92.78 11.30 21.75
CA GLY A 8 91.51 10.78 21.26
C GLY A 8 90.32 11.66 21.74
N ILE A 9 89.65 12.26 20.80
CA ILE A 9 88.41 13.00 21.08
C ILE A 9 87.26 11.98 21.13
N ILE A 10 86.70 11.75 22.33
CA ILE A 10 85.46 10.93 22.51
C ILE A 10 84.27 11.85 22.22
N VAL A 11 83.63 11.67 21.08
CA VAL A 11 82.35 12.32 20.74
C VAL A 11 81.21 11.52 21.37
N TRP A 12 80.56 12.09 22.36
CA TRP A 12 79.34 11.57 22.92
C TRP A 12 78.16 11.89 21.96
N ILE A 13 77.68 10.90 21.26
CA ILE A 13 76.40 11.00 20.51
C ILE A 13 75.30 10.85 21.53
N VAL A 14 74.61 11.92 21.91
CA VAL A 14 73.40 11.89 22.67
C VAL A 14 72.25 11.52 21.69
N VAL A 15 71.85 10.27 21.71
CA VAL A 15 70.59 9.82 21.00
C VAL A 15 69.46 10.34 21.81
N LEU A 16 68.85 11.45 21.37
CA LEU A 16 67.55 11.89 21.82
C LEU A 16 66.45 10.89 21.24
N SER A 17 66.16 9.87 21.99
CA SER A 17 64.94 9.04 21.73
C SER A 17 63.73 9.91 22.03
N GLY A 18 63.26 10.59 21.00
CA GLY A 18 61.95 11.27 21.05
C GLY A 18 60.83 10.25 21.28
N LEU A 19 60.33 10.21 22.50
CA LEU A 19 59.08 9.55 22.83
C LEU A 19 57.95 10.27 22.10
N SER A 20 57.66 9.88 20.85
CA SER A 20 56.44 10.26 20.16
C SER A 20 55.29 9.48 20.78
N SER A 21 54.66 10.05 21.81
CA SER A 21 53.36 9.54 22.29
C SER A 21 52.37 9.62 21.14
N PRO A 22 51.68 8.53 20.82
CA PRO A 22 50.63 8.60 19.78
C PRO A 22 49.57 9.59 20.28
N VAL A 23 49.43 10.72 19.62
CA VAL A 23 48.33 11.64 19.80
C VAL A 23 47.09 10.88 19.38
N LYS A 24 46.32 10.39 20.36
CA LYS A 24 44.97 9.87 20.09
C LYS A 24 44.15 11.04 19.59
N ALA A 25 43.98 11.14 18.27
CA ALA A 25 43.05 12.08 17.68
C ALA A 25 41.68 11.82 18.28
N PHE A 26 41.15 12.78 19.02
CA PHE A 26 39.79 12.72 19.56
C PHE A 26 38.85 12.87 18.35
N VAL A 27 38.35 11.76 17.85
CA VAL A 27 37.38 11.78 16.77
C VAL A 27 36.06 12.29 17.35
N ILE A 28 35.76 13.57 17.12
CA ILE A 28 34.47 14.14 17.46
C ILE A 28 33.44 13.43 16.54
N PRO A 29 32.43 12.72 17.07
CA PRO A 29 31.43 12.10 16.24
C PRO A 29 30.75 13.17 15.37
N PRO A 30 30.57 12.91 14.07
CA PRO A 30 29.92 13.88 13.20
C PRO A 30 28.51 14.21 13.72
N SER A 31 28.06 15.46 13.55
CA SER A 31 26.71 15.87 13.94
C SER A 31 25.62 15.04 13.21
N ILE A 32 24.41 14.99 13.76
CA ILE A 32 23.29 14.26 13.16
C ILE A 32 23.02 14.78 11.74
N GLU A 33 23.13 16.09 11.52
CA GLU A 33 22.96 16.74 10.22
C GLU A 33 24.04 16.29 9.23
N SER A 34 25.31 16.22 9.67
CA SER A 34 26.41 15.75 8.84
C SER A 34 26.26 14.28 8.45
N GLN A 35 25.79 13.46 9.39
CA GLN A 35 25.48 12.04 9.11
C GLN A 35 24.33 11.90 8.12
N ALA A 36 23.26 12.70 8.27
CA ALA A 36 22.13 12.71 7.35
C ALA A 36 22.54 13.15 5.94
N ALA A 37 23.32 14.22 5.83
CA ALA A 37 23.87 14.69 4.55
C ALA A 37 24.74 13.62 3.86
N THR A 38 25.63 12.95 4.61
CA THR A 38 26.46 11.86 4.08
C THR A 38 25.61 10.68 3.58
N LYS A 39 24.57 10.30 4.34
CA LYS A 39 23.65 9.24 3.93
C LYS A 39 22.89 9.62 2.65
N LEU A 40 22.42 10.86 2.55
CA LEU A 40 21.71 11.34 1.35
C LEU A 40 22.61 11.26 0.11
N VAL A 41 23.85 11.76 0.19
CA VAL A 41 24.82 11.68 -0.93
C VAL A 41 25.07 10.22 -1.33
N HIS A 42 25.20 9.31 -0.36
CA HIS A 42 25.37 7.88 -0.65
C HIS A 42 24.14 7.27 -1.37
N ILE A 43 22.92 7.62 -0.93
CA ILE A 43 21.68 7.19 -1.60
C ILE A 43 21.63 7.72 -3.02
N GLN A 44 21.96 9.00 -3.24
CA GLN A 44 21.98 9.61 -4.58
C GLN A 44 22.98 8.93 -5.52
N ILE A 45 24.19 8.60 -5.03
CA ILE A 45 25.20 7.88 -5.81
C ILE A 45 24.68 6.49 -6.20
N LYS A 46 24.15 5.72 -5.24
CA LYS A 46 23.62 4.38 -5.51
C LYS A 46 22.41 4.40 -6.47
N ALA A 47 21.52 5.37 -6.32
CA ALA A 47 20.36 5.52 -7.23
C ALA A 47 20.82 5.78 -8.68
N LYS A 48 21.82 6.66 -8.85
CA LYS A 48 22.44 6.93 -10.17
C LYS A 48 23.17 5.71 -10.76
N GLN A 49 23.69 4.83 -9.89
CA GLN A 49 24.31 3.56 -10.28
C GLN A 49 23.28 2.45 -10.60
N GLY A 50 21.98 2.73 -10.51
CA GLY A 50 20.94 1.79 -10.87
C GLY A 50 20.44 0.92 -9.70
N ASN A 51 20.87 1.14 -8.45
CA ASN A 51 20.35 0.37 -7.32
C ASN A 51 18.86 0.68 -7.07
N ALA A 52 18.02 -0.33 -7.19
CA ALA A 52 16.55 -0.17 -7.12
C ALA A 52 16.06 0.31 -5.74
N ASP A 53 16.65 -0.17 -4.64
CA ASP A 53 16.28 0.30 -3.29
C ASP A 53 16.62 1.77 -3.10
N ALA A 54 17.79 2.20 -3.58
CA ALA A 54 18.22 3.59 -3.50
C ALA A 54 17.37 4.50 -4.39
N GLN A 55 17.00 4.05 -5.58
CA GLN A 55 16.08 4.76 -6.49
C GLN A 55 14.70 4.92 -5.83
N PHE A 56 14.15 3.86 -5.26
CA PHE A 56 12.89 3.91 -4.55
C PHE A 56 12.93 4.89 -3.38
N LEU A 57 13.97 4.81 -2.54
CA LEU A 57 14.13 5.69 -1.39
C LEU A 57 14.29 7.16 -1.80
N LEU A 58 15.10 7.44 -2.82
CA LEU A 58 15.29 8.80 -3.35
C LEU A 58 13.99 9.33 -3.96
N GLY A 59 13.21 8.47 -4.61
CA GLY A 59 11.89 8.77 -5.11
C GLY A 59 10.92 9.21 -4.00
N LEU A 60 10.84 8.44 -2.91
CA LEU A 60 10.01 8.80 -1.74
C LEU A 60 10.45 10.11 -1.09
N MET A 61 11.77 10.37 -1.01
CA MET A 61 12.31 11.64 -0.51
C MET A 61 11.84 12.81 -1.36
N ASN A 62 11.88 12.68 -2.69
CA ASN A 62 11.41 13.73 -3.61
C ASN A 62 9.89 13.92 -3.53
N LEU A 63 9.09 12.86 -3.38
CA LEU A 63 7.64 12.97 -3.23
C LEU A 63 7.25 13.69 -1.93
N SER A 64 7.93 13.38 -0.83
CA SER A 64 7.59 13.90 0.50
C SER A 64 8.24 15.25 0.81
N GLY A 65 9.26 15.68 0.07
CA GLY A 65 10.10 16.83 0.43
C GLY A 65 10.98 16.59 1.66
N ARG A 66 11.08 15.35 2.13
CA ARG A 66 11.86 15.02 3.32
C ARG A 66 13.33 14.80 2.92
N PHE A 67 14.24 15.57 3.51
CA PHE A 67 15.68 15.59 3.27
C PHE A 67 16.12 16.18 1.91
N VAL A 68 15.20 16.43 0.99
CA VAL A 68 15.43 17.10 -0.30
C VAL A 68 14.26 18.04 -0.59
N THR A 69 14.44 18.98 -1.51
CA THR A 69 13.32 19.79 -2.01
C THR A 69 12.29 18.89 -2.67
N GLN A 70 11.00 19.10 -2.37
CA GLN A 70 9.92 18.33 -2.97
C GLN A 70 9.88 18.52 -4.48
N ASP A 71 9.90 17.40 -5.21
CA ASP A 71 9.75 17.35 -6.66
C ASP A 71 9.01 16.07 -7.03
N THR A 72 7.69 16.19 -7.21
CA THR A 72 6.83 15.06 -7.53
C THR A 72 7.24 14.37 -8.84
N LYS A 73 7.59 15.15 -9.86
CA LYS A 73 7.99 14.62 -11.17
C LYS A 73 9.28 13.79 -11.07
N GLN A 74 10.27 14.31 -10.39
CA GLN A 74 11.53 13.60 -10.15
C GLN A 74 11.32 12.38 -9.26
N GLY A 75 10.48 12.51 -8.22
CA GLY A 75 10.12 11.41 -7.33
C GLY A 75 9.51 10.23 -8.07
N LEU A 76 8.49 10.49 -8.91
CA LEU A 76 7.86 9.48 -9.75
C LEU A 76 8.85 8.85 -10.74
N SER A 77 9.76 9.64 -11.33
CA SER A 77 10.79 9.13 -12.23
C SER A 77 11.70 8.11 -11.53
N TRP A 78 12.18 8.42 -10.33
CA TRP A 78 13.01 7.50 -9.55
C TRP A 78 12.26 6.23 -9.14
N ILE A 79 11.01 6.36 -8.68
CA ILE A 79 10.19 5.19 -8.31
C ILE A 79 9.93 4.31 -9.53
N ASN A 80 9.67 4.91 -10.70
CA ASN A 80 9.45 4.16 -11.94
C ASN A 80 10.69 3.37 -12.36
N LEU A 81 11.90 3.93 -12.22
CA LEU A 81 13.15 3.20 -12.48
C LEU A 81 13.29 1.98 -11.56
N ALA A 82 12.95 2.11 -10.28
CA ALA A 82 12.96 0.99 -9.35
C ALA A 82 11.89 -0.04 -9.70
N ALA A 83 10.67 0.39 -10.05
CA ALA A 83 9.55 -0.50 -10.40
C ALA A 83 9.84 -1.33 -11.66
N GLN A 84 10.53 -0.76 -12.65
CA GLN A 84 10.98 -1.46 -13.85
C GLN A 84 12.00 -2.57 -13.54
N GLN A 85 12.72 -2.46 -12.44
CA GLN A 85 13.62 -3.49 -11.92
C GLN A 85 12.90 -4.51 -11.01
N GLN A 86 11.57 -4.58 -11.06
CA GLN A 86 10.72 -5.49 -10.27
C GLN A 86 10.78 -5.24 -8.76
N HIS A 87 11.12 -4.02 -8.34
CA HIS A 87 11.08 -3.63 -6.95
C HIS A 87 9.62 -3.50 -6.49
N ILE A 88 9.11 -4.49 -5.74
CA ILE A 88 7.69 -4.65 -5.37
C ILE A 88 7.11 -3.39 -4.73
N LYS A 89 7.81 -2.79 -3.74
CA LYS A 89 7.31 -1.56 -3.07
C LYS A 89 7.22 -0.37 -4.02
N ALA A 90 8.09 -0.29 -5.04
CA ALA A 90 8.01 0.76 -6.04
C ALA A 90 6.81 0.54 -6.97
N GLN A 91 6.57 -0.69 -7.41
CA GLN A 91 5.39 -1.06 -8.19
C GLN A 91 4.11 -0.78 -7.42
N GLN A 92 4.04 -1.20 -6.14
CA GLN A 92 2.93 -0.91 -5.25
C GLN A 92 2.68 0.60 -5.12
N THR A 93 3.73 1.38 -4.88
CA THR A 93 3.60 2.84 -4.74
C THR A 93 3.03 3.48 -5.99
N LEU A 94 3.52 3.10 -7.18
CA LEU A 94 2.98 3.63 -8.44
C LEU A 94 1.53 3.21 -8.68
N ALA A 95 1.21 1.95 -8.37
CA ALA A 95 -0.14 1.42 -8.49
C ALA A 95 -1.11 2.15 -7.53
N ASP A 96 -0.73 2.30 -6.26
CA ASP A 96 -1.57 2.97 -5.26
C ASP A 96 -1.75 4.46 -5.58
N LEU A 97 -0.71 5.16 -6.03
CA LEU A 97 -0.81 6.57 -6.45
C LEU A 97 -1.77 6.75 -7.64
N ALA A 98 -1.66 5.86 -8.62
CA ALA A 98 -2.54 5.89 -9.80
C ALA A 98 -3.99 5.47 -9.44
N PHE A 99 -4.17 4.56 -8.49
CA PHE A 99 -5.47 4.13 -7.99
C PHE A 99 -6.16 5.22 -7.17
N ASP A 100 -5.44 5.82 -6.20
CA ASP A 100 -6.01 6.78 -5.27
C ASP A 100 -6.31 8.16 -5.91
N GLY A 101 -5.54 8.58 -6.90
CA GLY A 101 -5.74 9.85 -7.60
C GLY A 101 -5.50 11.12 -6.77
N LYS A 102 -4.83 10.99 -5.60
CA LYS A 102 -4.66 12.12 -4.66
C LYS A 102 -3.45 13.00 -4.95
N LEU A 103 -2.32 12.38 -5.25
CA LEU A 103 -1.05 13.08 -5.54
C LEU A 103 -0.84 13.30 -7.03
N ILE A 104 -1.33 12.38 -7.84
CA ILE A 104 -1.36 12.43 -9.30
C ILE A 104 -2.79 12.16 -9.77
N PRO A 105 -3.19 12.57 -10.98
CA PRO A 105 -4.49 12.18 -11.52
C PRO A 105 -4.69 10.66 -11.48
N ARG A 106 -5.91 10.23 -11.15
CA ARG A 106 -6.24 8.80 -11.14
C ARG A 106 -6.11 8.21 -12.54
N ASP A 107 -5.53 7.03 -12.61
CA ASP A 107 -5.35 6.26 -13.84
C ASP A 107 -5.46 4.76 -13.50
N LEU A 108 -6.68 4.22 -13.60
CA LEU A 108 -6.93 2.82 -13.24
C LEU A 108 -6.25 1.84 -14.20
N ALA A 109 -6.07 2.23 -15.47
CA ALA A 109 -5.36 1.38 -16.43
C ALA A 109 -3.87 1.25 -16.05
N GLN A 110 -3.26 2.33 -15.60
CA GLN A 110 -1.89 2.28 -15.10
C GLN A 110 -1.79 1.52 -13.77
N ALA A 111 -2.75 1.69 -12.86
CA ALA A 111 -2.82 0.94 -11.62
C ALA A 111 -2.98 -0.56 -11.89
N GLU A 112 -3.91 -0.96 -12.77
CA GLU A 112 -4.11 -2.34 -13.21
C GLU A 112 -2.81 -2.96 -13.72
N LYS A 113 -2.09 -2.25 -14.61
CA LYS A 113 -0.83 -2.73 -15.17
C LYS A 113 0.20 -3.06 -14.09
N TRP A 114 0.37 -2.21 -13.08
CA TRP A 114 1.32 -2.45 -12.01
C TRP A 114 0.86 -3.56 -11.07
N TYR A 115 -0.43 -3.61 -10.69
CA TYR A 115 -0.96 -4.70 -9.87
C TYR A 115 -0.86 -6.05 -10.57
N LEU A 116 -1.09 -6.14 -11.90
CA LEU A 116 -0.90 -7.38 -12.65
C LEU A 116 0.56 -7.86 -12.64
N GLN A 117 1.54 -6.95 -12.66
CA GLN A 117 2.94 -7.33 -12.50
C GLN A 117 3.25 -7.87 -11.10
N MET A 118 2.64 -7.29 -10.05
CA MET A 118 2.77 -7.77 -8.68
C MET A 118 2.09 -9.15 -8.49
N VAL A 119 0.92 -9.35 -9.11
CA VAL A 119 0.25 -10.67 -9.16
C VAL A 119 1.14 -11.73 -9.76
N ALA A 120 1.84 -11.42 -10.86
CA ALA A 120 2.79 -12.34 -11.48
C ALA A 120 3.99 -12.71 -10.57
N GLN A 121 4.23 -11.91 -9.52
CA GLN A 121 5.22 -12.17 -8.47
C GLN A 121 4.61 -12.83 -7.21
N GLY A 122 3.32 -13.18 -7.23
CA GLY A 122 2.61 -13.85 -6.13
C GLY A 122 2.09 -12.91 -5.04
N ASP A 123 1.97 -11.61 -5.31
CA ASP A 123 1.48 -10.65 -4.33
C ASP A 123 -0.06 -10.71 -4.20
N LYS A 124 -0.53 -11.11 -3.01
CA LYS A 124 -1.97 -11.24 -2.73
C LYS A 124 -2.68 -9.89 -2.57
N TRP A 125 -1.97 -8.86 -2.11
CA TRP A 125 -2.53 -7.53 -1.98
C TRP A 125 -2.94 -6.96 -3.35
N ALA A 126 -2.15 -7.24 -4.38
CA ALA A 126 -2.47 -6.82 -5.74
C ALA A 126 -3.78 -7.45 -6.24
N HIS A 127 -4.07 -8.71 -5.91
CA HIS A 127 -5.37 -9.34 -6.20
C HIS A 127 -6.53 -8.58 -5.52
N PHE A 128 -6.39 -8.22 -4.25
CA PHE A 128 -7.38 -7.42 -3.53
C PHE A 128 -7.66 -6.08 -4.23
N ARG A 129 -6.63 -5.35 -4.64
CA ARG A 129 -6.77 -4.08 -5.37
C ARG A 129 -7.40 -4.25 -6.75
N LEU A 130 -7.00 -5.27 -7.51
CA LEU A 130 -7.60 -5.59 -8.81
C LEU A 130 -9.10 -5.92 -8.68
N GLY A 131 -9.50 -6.59 -7.60
CA GLY A 131 -10.90 -6.83 -7.29
C GLY A 131 -11.73 -5.54 -7.28
N PHE A 132 -11.24 -4.49 -6.63
CA PHE A 132 -11.92 -3.18 -6.64
C PHE A 132 -11.89 -2.51 -8.02
N ILE A 133 -10.76 -2.56 -8.74
CA ILE A 133 -10.65 -1.98 -10.09
C ILE A 133 -11.72 -2.60 -11.01
N TYR A 134 -11.85 -3.93 -11.00
CA TYR A 134 -12.83 -4.61 -11.85
C TYR A 134 -14.27 -4.47 -11.35
N SER A 135 -14.50 -4.29 -10.06
CA SER A 135 -15.84 -4.01 -9.52
C SER A 135 -16.37 -2.66 -9.97
N ALA A 136 -15.51 -1.67 -10.00
CA ALA A 136 -15.88 -0.30 -10.31
C ALA A 136 -15.78 0.02 -11.81
N GLY A 137 -14.68 -0.37 -12.45
CA GLY A 137 -14.33 0.11 -13.78
C GLY A 137 -14.00 1.60 -13.80
N GLY A 138 -13.80 2.15 -14.99
CA GLY A 138 -13.47 3.56 -15.20
C GLY A 138 -12.02 3.76 -15.60
N ASP A 139 -11.68 4.97 -16.05
CA ASP A 139 -10.32 5.39 -16.45
C ASP A 139 -9.64 4.37 -17.39
N GLY A 140 -10.39 3.86 -18.39
CA GLY A 140 -9.90 2.92 -19.39
C GLY A 140 -10.06 1.44 -19.03
N VAL A 141 -10.49 1.10 -17.81
CA VAL A 141 -10.78 -0.28 -17.37
C VAL A 141 -12.27 -0.57 -17.45
N VAL A 142 -12.63 -1.67 -18.10
CA VAL A 142 -14.03 -2.11 -18.19
C VAL A 142 -14.40 -2.83 -16.89
N ARG A 143 -15.55 -2.40 -16.27
CA ARG A 143 -16.11 -3.11 -15.13
C ARG A 143 -16.45 -4.55 -15.50
N ASN A 144 -16.14 -5.47 -14.60
CA ASN A 144 -16.44 -6.89 -14.78
C ASN A 144 -16.58 -7.59 -13.42
N CYS A 145 -17.81 -7.88 -13.01
CA CYS A 145 -18.09 -8.56 -11.75
C CYS A 145 -17.42 -9.95 -11.65
N GLY A 146 -17.33 -10.69 -12.78
CA GLY A 146 -16.67 -12.00 -12.79
C GLY A 146 -15.18 -11.91 -12.49
N LYS A 147 -14.47 -11.01 -13.16
CA LYS A 147 -13.04 -10.75 -12.87
C LYS A 147 -12.83 -10.24 -11.45
N ALA A 148 -13.72 -9.37 -10.96
CA ALA A 148 -13.64 -8.86 -9.59
C ALA A 148 -13.72 -10.02 -8.57
N MET A 149 -14.72 -10.89 -8.70
CA MET A 149 -14.87 -12.06 -7.82
C MET A 149 -13.68 -13.03 -7.91
N GLU A 150 -13.13 -13.24 -9.12
CA GLU A 150 -11.93 -14.05 -9.30
C GLU A 150 -10.75 -13.48 -8.49
N GLN A 151 -10.49 -12.19 -8.62
CA GLN A 151 -9.38 -11.54 -7.92
C GLN A 151 -9.59 -11.56 -6.40
N PHE A 152 -10.77 -11.23 -5.90
CA PHE A 152 -11.08 -11.33 -4.47
C PHE A 152 -10.98 -12.77 -3.94
N SER A 153 -11.32 -13.78 -4.76
CA SER A 153 -11.21 -15.19 -4.38
C SER A 153 -9.76 -15.61 -4.13
N VAL A 154 -8.82 -15.10 -4.95
CA VAL A 154 -7.39 -15.37 -4.77
C VAL A 154 -6.82 -14.63 -3.56
N ALA A 155 -7.26 -13.39 -3.31
CA ALA A 155 -6.89 -12.64 -2.11
C ALA A 155 -7.32 -13.39 -0.83
N GLY A 156 -8.57 -13.88 -0.78
CA GLY A 156 -9.07 -14.90 0.13
C GLY A 156 -9.24 -14.46 1.59
N ASP A 157 -9.00 -13.19 1.92
CA ASP A 157 -9.24 -12.65 3.26
C ASP A 157 -10.74 -12.37 3.50
N ALA A 158 -11.14 -12.11 4.76
CA ALA A 158 -12.53 -11.91 5.14
C ALA A 158 -13.18 -10.73 4.40
N VAL A 159 -12.44 -9.64 4.16
CA VAL A 159 -12.95 -8.46 3.44
C VAL A 159 -13.20 -8.82 1.97
N SER A 160 -12.27 -9.54 1.34
CA SER A 160 -12.42 -10.04 -0.03
C SER A 160 -13.62 -10.97 -0.18
N LEU A 161 -13.84 -11.88 0.78
CA LEU A 161 -15.01 -12.75 0.80
C LEU A 161 -16.31 -11.96 0.98
N GLY A 162 -16.31 -10.92 1.80
CA GLY A 162 -17.42 -9.97 1.95
C GLY A 162 -17.74 -9.24 0.64
N ASN A 163 -16.72 -8.79 -0.09
CA ASN A 163 -16.90 -8.16 -1.40
C ASN A 163 -17.47 -9.13 -2.45
N ILE A 164 -17.08 -10.43 -2.41
CA ILE A 164 -17.69 -11.44 -3.27
C ILE A 164 -19.19 -11.59 -2.93
N ALA A 165 -19.54 -11.71 -1.64
CA ALA A 165 -20.95 -11.81 -1.23
C ALA A 165 -21.76 -10.58 -1.69
N TRP A 166 -21.17 -9.38 -1.57
CA TRP A 166 -21.76 -8.15 -2.06
C TRP A 166 -22.00 -8.17 -3.58
N ILE A 167 -20.99 -8.54 -4.38
CA ILE A 167 -21.11 -8.64 -5.85
C ILE A 167 -22.19 -9.65 -6.24
N LEU A 168 -22.22 -10.81 -5.57
CA LEU A 168 -23.25 -11.84 -5.82
C LEU A 168 -24.67 -11.34 -5.53
N ALA A 169 -24.84 -10.37 -4.63
CA ALA A 169 -26.13 -9.79 -4.29
C ALA A 169 -26.51 -8.58 -5.18
N THR A 170 -25.53 -7.78 -5.61
CA THR A 170 -25.79 -6.43 -6.12
C THR A 170 -25.30 -6.16 -7.54
N CYS A 171 -24.52 -7.08 -8.15
CA CYS A 171 -23.95 -6.83 -9.49
C CYS A 171 -25.07 -6.48 -10.51
N PRO A 172 -24.91 -5.40 -11.30
CA PRO A 172 -25.90 -5.03 -12.33
C PRO A 172 -26.11 -6.13 -13.38
N GLU A 173 -25.08 -6.88 -13.73
CA GLU A 173 -25.17 -7.98 -14.69
C GLU A 173 -25.72 -9.25 -14.03
N ALA A 174 -26.95 -9.64 -14.44
CA ALA A 174 -27.70 -10.73 -13.83
C ALA A 174 -26.96 -12.08 -13.78
N GLN A 175 -26.13 -12.37 -14.79
CA GLN A 175 -25.37 -13.62 -14.86
C GLN A 175 -24.33 -13.80 -13.73
N TYR A 176 -23.99 -12.74 -13.02
CA TYR A 176 -23.04 -12.79 -11.90
C TYR A 176 -23.71 -12.77 -10.53
N ARG A 177 -25.06 -12.64 -10.50
CA ARG A 177 -25.79 -12.66 -9.23
C ARG A 177 -26.17 -14.07 -8.81
N ASP A 178 -26.03 -14.32 -7.51
CA ASP A 178 -26.43 -15.56 -6.84
C ASP A 178 -26.76 -15.23 -5.38
N GLY A 179 -28.01 -14.85 -5.13
CA GLY A 179 -28.48 -14.47 -3.81
C GLY A 179 -28.33 -15.59 -2.78
N SER A 180 -28.54 -16.85 -3.16
CA SER A 180 -28.40 -17.99 -2.25
C SER A 180 -26.97 -18.18 -1.78
N ARG A 181 -26.02 -18.07 -2.69
CA ARG A 181 -24.59 -18.12 -2.37
C ARG A 181 -24.16 -16.91 -1.54
N ALA A 182 -24.67 -15.72 -1.86
CA ALA A 182 -24.41 -14.49 -1.10
C ALA A 182 -24.88 -14.62 0.36
N VAL A 183 -26.10 -15.14 0.59
CA VAL A 183 -26.63 -15.43 1.94
C VAL A 183 -25.71 -16.40 2.69
N SER A 184 -25.37 -17.54 2.07
CA SER A 184 -24.49 -18.53 2.70
C SER A 184 -23.13 -17.96 3.10
N MET A 185 -22.51 -17.16 2.22
CA MET A 185 -21.22 -16.51 2.49
C MET A 185 -21.32 -15.48 3.61
N SER A 186 -22.34 -14.63 3.59
CA SER A 186 -22.55 -13.60 4.62
C SER A 186 -22.82 -14.22 5.99
N LEU A 187 -23.65 -15.26 6.08
CA LEU A 187 -23.89 -15.98 7.33
C LEU A 187 -22.62 -16.59 7.90
N LYS A 188 -21.76 -17.19 7.06
CA LYS A 188 -20.47 -17.73 7.48
C LYS A 188 -19.53 -16.66 8.00
N LEU A 189 -19.51 -15.49 7.38
CA LEU A 189 -18.68 -14.35 7.87
C LEU A 189 -19.20 -13.85 9.23
N LEU A 190 -20.51 -13.83 9.47
CA LEU A 190 -21.12 -13.44 10.74
C LEU A 190 -20.84 -14.41 11.89
N GLU A 191 -20.39 -15.65 11.63
CA GLU A 191 -19.94 -16.57 12.70
C GLU A 191 -18.78 -15.99 13.51
N HIS A 192 -17.93 -15.15 12.89
CA HIS A 192 -16.79 -14.50 13.54
C HIS A 192 -17.15 -13.19 14.26
N ASN A 193 -18.09 -12.43 13.70
CA ASN A 193 -18.61 -11.19 14.27
C ASN A 193 -20.10 -11.02 13.89
N GLN A 194 -21.00 -11.37 14.78
CA GLN A 194 -22.45 -11.35 14.54
C GLN A 194 -23.02 -9.94 14.35
N ASN A 195 -22.26 -8.91 14.77
CA ASN A 195 -22.67 -7.50 14.72
C ASN A 195 -21.82 -6.70 13.74
N ASP A 196 -21.15 -7.34 12.76
CA ASP A 196 -20.45 -6.61 11.72
C ASP A 196 -21.45 -5.90 10.80
N PRO A 197 -21.51 -4.56 10.81
CA PRO A 197 -22.51 -3.84 10.05
C PRO A 197 -22.35 -4.01 8.54
N THR A 198 -21.14 -4.15 8.02
CA THR A 198 -20.87 -4.35 6.60
C THR A 198 -21.35 -5.73 6.15
N VAL A 199 -21.09 -6.76 6.95
CA VAL A 199 -21.53 -8.14 6.63
C VAL A 199 -23.03 -8.27 6.77
N LEU A 200 -23.65 -7.60 7.75
CA LEU A 200 -25.12 -7.53 7.88
C LEU A 200 -25.76 -6.83 6.67
N ASP A 201 -25.16 -5.76 6.17
CA ASP A 201 -25.61 -5.06 4.97
C ASP A 201 -25.51 -5.96 3.72
N ASN A 202 -24.41 -6.71 3.58
CA ASN A 202 -24.26 -7.71 2.52
C ASN A 202 -25.35 -8.80 2.59
N LEU A 203 -25.66 -9.28 3.79
CA LEU A 203 -26.70 -10.27 4.02
C LEU A 203 -28.11 -9.72 3.68
N ALA A 204 -28.38 -8.47 4.04
CA ALA A 204 -29.63 -7.81 3.69
C ALA A 204 -29.79 -7.66 2.17
N ALA A 205 -28.72 -7.27 1.47
CA ALA A 205 -28.72 -7.21 0.01
C ALA A 205 -28.94 -8.59 -0.62
N ALA A 206 -28.37 -9.65 -0.03
CA ALA A 206 -28.53 -11.01 -0.49
C ALA A 206 -29.97 -11.52 -0.35
N TYR A 207 -30.64 -11.22 0.78
CA TYR A 207 -32.09 -11.52 0.94
C TYR A 207 -32.95 -10.74 -0.05
N ALA A 208 -32.61 -9.46 -0.29
CA ALA A 208 -33.35 -8.65 -1.28
C ALA A 208 -33.18 -9.20 -2.71
N GLU A 209 -32.00 -9.73 -3.07
CA GLU A 209 -31.78 -10.40 -4.37
C GLU A 209 -32.65 -11.66 -4.53
N LEU A 210 -32.90 -12.38 -3.42
CA LEU A 210 -33.84 -13.52 -3.41
C LEU A 210 -35.34 -13.14 -3.40
N GLY A 211 -35.62 -11.82 -3.27
CA GLY A 211 -37.02 -11.34 -3.13
C GLY A 211 -37.57 -11.45 -1.70
N ASP A 212 -36.78 -11.90 -0.72
CA ASP A 212 -37.16 -11.90 0.69
C ASP A 212 -36.93 -10.52 1.31
N PHE A 213 -37.81 -9.59 0.95
CA PHE A 213 -37.71 -8.21 1.45
C PHE A 213 -38.02 -8.10 2.94
N SER A 214 -38.73 -9.04 3.54
CA SER A 214 -38.95 -9.05 4.99
C SER A 214 -37.65 -9.31 5.73
N ALA A 215 -36.93 -10.36 5.38
CA ALA A 215 -35.61 -10.66 5.93
C ALA A 215 -34.57 -9.56 5.63
N ALA A 216 -34.63 -9.00 4.41
CA ALA A 216 -33.75 -7.89 4.01
C ALA A 216 -33.95 -6.65 4.90
N ILE A 217 -35.19 -6.23 5.15
CA ILE A 217 -35.53 -5.08 5.99
C ILE A 217 -35.07 -5.30 7.44
N ASP A 218 -35.34 -6.47 8.01
CA ASP A 218 -34.98 -6.76 9.40
C ASP A 218 -33.45 -6.84 9.58
N THR A 219 -32.77 -7.43 8.61
CA THR A 219 -31.29 -7.50 8.62
C THR A 219 -30.68 -6.13 8.41
N GLN A 220 -31.22 -5.31 7.51
CA GLN A 220 -30.74 -3.94 7.27
C GLN A 220 -30.88 -3.04 8.50
N LYS A 221 -31.97 -3.19 9.28
CA LYS A 221 -32.14 -2.48 10.55
C LYS A 221 -31.06 -2.88 11.55
N LYS A 222 -30.72 -4.17 11.64
CA LYS A 222 -29.61 -4.64 12.49
C LYS A 222 -28.28 -4.05 12.05
N ALA A 223 -28.02 -3.97 10.73
CA ALA A 223 -26.83 -3.34 10.20
C ALA A 223 -26.74 -1.86 10.61
N ILE A 224 -27.84 -1.11 10.50
CA ILE A 224 -27.90 0.31 10.90
C ILE A 224 -27.71 0.46 12.43
N ASP A 225 -28.28 -0.42 13.23
CA ASP A 225 -28.07 -0.39 14.68
C ASP A 225 -26.60 -0.68 15.07
N ALA A 226 -25.96 -1.63 14.37
CA ALA A 226 -24.56 -1.97 14.56
C ALA A 226 -23.58 -0.85 14.22
N LEU A 227 -23.97 0.09 13.33
CA LEU A 227 -23.16 1.29 13.03
C LEU A 227 -22.93 2.19 14.24
N LYS A 228 -23.80 2.14 15.27
CA LYS A 228 -23.64 2.95 16.49
C LYS A 228 -22.37 2.60 17.25
N ASP A 229 -21.94 1.33 17.16
CA ASP A 229 -20.73 0.82 17.80
C ASP A 229 -19.51 0.87 16.87
N ASN A 230 -19.69 1.33 15.62
CA ASN A 230 -18.65 1.39 14.57
C ASN A 230 -18.63 2.77 13.88
N PRO A 231 -18.32 3.85 14.63
CA PRO A 231 -18.42 5.23 14.13
C PRO A 231 -17.44 5.59 13.01
N GLU A 232 -16.43 4.74 12.77
CA GLU A 232 -15.46 4.89 11.68
C GLU A 232 -16.05 4.58 10.31
N ILE A 233 -17.24 3.97 10.23
CA ILE A 233 -17.93 3.69 8.97
C ILE A 233 -18.65 4.95 8.49
N VAL A 234 -18.00 5.69 7.59
CA VAL A 234 -18.40 7.04 7.16
C VAL A 234 -19.67 7.05 6.28
N ARG A 235 -20.05 5.91 5.66
CA ARG A 235 -21.15 5.82 4.67
C ARG A 235 -22.48 5.33 5.25
N SER A 236 -22.80 5.74 6.47
CA SER A 236 -24.05 5.35 7.14
C SER A 236 -25.32 5.69 6.36
N ASP A 237 -25.30 6.78 5.57
CA ASP A 237 -26.45 7.21 4.76
C ASP A 237 -26.84 6.18 3.69
N GLU A 238 -25.89 5.42 3.17
CA GLU A 238 -26.14 4.39 2.18
C GLU A 238 -26.93 3.21 2.76
N PHE A 239 -26.72 2.87 4.03
CA PHE A 239 -27.48 1.84 4.73
C PHE A 239 -28.96 2.23 4.83
N ILE A 240 -29.24 3.51 5.12
CA ILE A 240 -30.59 4.05 5.19
C ILE A 240 -31.24 4.07 3.80
N LEU A 241 -30.48 4.43 2.76
CA LEU A 241 -30.97 4.40 1.38
C LEU A 241 -31.38 2.97 0.97
N ARG A 242 -30.54 1.97 1.24
CA ARG A 242 -30.87 0.57 0.95
C ARG A 242 -32.07 0.07 1.73
N LEU A 243 -32.21 0.44 3.02
CA LEU A 243 -33.42 0.11 3.78
C LEU A 243 -34.68 0.63 3.10
N LYS A 244 -34.69 1.88 2.61
CA LYS A 244 -35.83 2.45 1.88
C LYS A 244 -36.15 1.69 0.60
N GLN A 245 -35.14 1.23 -0.14
CA GLN A 245 -35.33 0.43 -1.34
C GLN A 245 -35.98 -0.93 -1.02
N TYR A 246 -35.46 -1.62 0.03
CA TYR A 246 -36.06 -2.90 0.46
C TYR A 246 -37.49 -2.73 0.95
N GLN A 247 -37.85 -1.65 1.63
CA GLN A 247 -39.23 -1.32 2.00
C GLN A 247 -40.15 -1.13 0.79
N ASN A 248 -39.58 -0.74 -0.36
CA ASN A 248 -40.30 -0.62 -1.63
C ASN A 248 -40.19 -1.89 -2.49
N ASN A 249 -39.77 -3.01 -1.93
CA ASN A 249 -39.54 -4.29 -2.63
C ASN A 249 -38.61 -4.16 -3.83
N GLN A 250 -37.53 -3.34 -3.68
CA GLN A 250 -36.53 -3.12 -4.70
C GLN A 250 -35.16 -3.62 -4.21
N ALA A 251 -34.58 -4.58 -4.92
CA ALA A 251 -33.24 -5.03 -4.66
C ALA A 251 -32.22 -3.97 -5.14
N TYR A 252 -31.21 -3.73 -4.31
CA TYR A 252 -30.15 -2.77 -4.63
C TYR A 252 -29.27 -3.28 -5.79
N ARG A 253 -28.87 -2.38 -6.66
CA ARG A 253 -27.89 -2.65 -7.73
C ARG A 253 -26.77 -1.65 -7.63
N GLU A 254 -25.57 -2.15 -7.47
CA GLU A 254 -24.44 -1.28 -7.28
C GLU A 254 -23.88 -0.81 -8.60
N ILE A 255 -23.85 0.51 -8.74
CA ILE A 255 -23.03 1.20 -9.73
C ILE A 255 -21.94 1.88 -8.90
N ILE A 256 -20.81 1.19 -8.67
CA ILE A 256 -19.69 1.80 -7.93
C ILE A 256 -18.99 2.78 -8.87
N PRO A 257 -19.11 4.11 -8.68
CA PRO A 257 -18.11 5.01 -9.18
C PRO A 257 -16.97 4.99 -8.15
N LEU A 258 -15.76 4.66 -8.56
CA LEU A 258 -14.57 5.05 -7.81
C LEU A 258 -14.54 6.58 -7.84
N MET A 259 -14.91 7.21 -6.73
CA MET A 259 -14.77 8.65 -6.54
C MET A 259 -13.32 9.00 -6.19
#